data_7fbd623b730e0d942f0284a24e635ff5
#
_entry.id   7fbd623b730e0d942f0284a24e635ff5
#
_cell.length_a   1.000
_cell.length_b   1.000
_cell.length_c   1.000
_cell.angle_alpha   90.00
_cell.angle_beta   90.00
_cell.angle_gamma   90.00
#
_symmetry.space_group_name_H-M   'P 1'
#
loop_
_entity.id
_entity.type
_entity.pdbx_description
1 polymer ?
#
loop_
_entity_poly.entity_id
_entity_poly.type
_entity_poly.pdbx_seq_one_letter_code
_entity_poly.pdbx_strand_id
1 'polypeptide(L)'
;MDKKVFDFIEAEKKRQSEGLELIPSENYVSREVLEAMGSVLTNKYSEGYPNFEGLDGDDDEVIASTDAGHRYYGGQDNTNIIERLAIARARRLFHADHANVQPHSGAQANNAVYNAWLEPGDTVLGMNLGHGGHLTHGAPVTQSAHIYNFINYGTNLETGDLDYEEIERLAKEHQPKILLVGYSAFMKVPDFERIAKIGQSIPGCLLMADMAHVAGLIAGGVHPNPLDYGFHVMTTTTHKTLRGPRGGLILSRGAVGNPLRKPEHTLENIPTLIDRSVFPGTQGGPLEHVIAAKAVSFYEALQPEFKEYAAKIVENAKALADGLKEHGFKLIGNGTENHLILINVIDSYGIDGKTFERALDKIGLTLNANSIPNDTRKPFEPSGVRLGTPAITTRGLGVAEMAQIADWMQKTAEVCAGKRETAELDAMREEVRELALRFPLPSEK
;
A
#
# COMPACT_ATOMS: atom_id res chain seq x y z
N MET A 1 -10.11 -6.02 -33.36
CA MET A 1 -10.15 -6.13 -31.89
C MET A 1 -9.82 -7.58 -31.52
N ASP A 2 -8.88 -7.80 -30.61
CA ASP A 2 -8.59 -9.15 -30.09
C ASP A 2 -9.71 -9.60 -29.15
N LYS A 3 -10.71 -10.29 -29.74
CA LYS A 3 -11.91 -10.73 -29.03
C LYS A 3 -11.57 -11.62 -27.81
N LYS A 4 -10.55 -12.46 -27.92
CA LYS A 4 -10.22 -13.42 -26.83
C LYS A 4 -9.77 -12.69 -25.56
N VAL A 5 -8.88 -11.69 -25.68
CA VAL A 5 -8.44 -10.91 -24.52
C VAL A 5 -9.59 -10.13 -23.91
N PHE A 6 -10.42 -9.48 -24.72
CA PHE A 6 -11.55 -8.71 -24.24
C PHE A 6 -12.64 -9.60 -23.59
N ASP A 7 -12.89 -10.83 -24.08
CA ASP A 7 -13.79 -11.78 -23.43
C ASP A 7 -13.33 -12.11 -21.98
N PHE A 8 -12.01 -12.23 -21.73
CA PHE A 8 -11.48 -12.44 -20.37
C PHE A 8 -11.52 -11.17 -19.51
N ILE A 9 -11.35 -9.99 -20.08
CA ILE A 9 -11.53 -8.72 -19.35
C ILE A 9 -12.97 -8.60 -18.85
N GLU A 10 -13.96 -8.91 -19.71
CA GLU A 10 -15.38 -8.91 -19.33
C GLU A 10 -15.69 -10.00 -18.28
N ALA A 11 -15.06 -11.18 -18.39
CA ALA A 11 -15.20 -12.23 -17.39
C ALA A 11 -14.65 -11.81 -16.02
N GLU A 12 -13.49 -11.11 -15.98
CA GLU A 12 -12.92 -10.57 -14.75
C GLU A 12 -13.81 -9.45 -14.17
N LYS A 13 -14.32 -8.55 -14.99
CA LYS A 13 -15.29 -7.55 -14.56
C LYS A 13 -16.51 -8.18 -13.89
N LYS A 14 -17.06 -9.23 -14.50
CA LYS A 14 -18.16 -10.00 -13.94
C LYS A 14 -17.78 -10.63 -12.59
N ARG A 15 -16.58 -11.25 -12.47
CA ARG A 15 -16.09 -11.82 -11.22
C ARG A 15 -16.06 -10.77 -10.11
N GLN A 16 -15.51 -9.58 -10.42
CA GLN A 16 -15.43 -8.48 -9.47
C GLN A 16 -16.81 -7.95 -9.06
N SER A 17 -17.77 -7.86 -9.99
CA SER A 17 -19.14 -7.42 -9.69
C SER A 17 -19.89 -8.43 -8.82
N GLU A 18 -19.73 -9.72 -9.05
CA GLU A 18 -20.48 -10.83 -8.42
C GLU A 18 -19.82 -11.37 -7.14
N GLY A 19 -18.60 -10.93 -6.77
CA GLY A 19 -17.90 -11.33 -5.55
C GLY A 19 -17.62 -10.14 -4.64
N LEU A 20 -17.08 -10.42 -3.44
CA LEU A 20 -16.61 -9.44 -2.48
C LEU A 20 -15.10 -9.57 -2.31
N GLU A 21 -14.37 -8.50 -2.64
CA GLU A 21 -12.92 -8.42 -2.57
C GLU A 21 -12.49 -8.00 -1.16
N LEU A 22 -11.81 -8.89 -0.46
CA LEU A 22 -11.30 -8.69 0.89
C LEU A 22 -9.76 -8.72 0.96
N ILE A 23 -9.04 -8.85 -0.17
CA ILE A 23 -7.58 -8.70 -0.16
C ILE A 23 -7.26 -7.25 0.24
N PRO A 24 -6.56 -7.00 1.37
CA PRO A 24 -6.39 -5.64 1.91
C PRO A 24 -5.50 -4.73 1.05
N SER A 25 -4.84 -5.28 0.04
CA SER A 25 -4.04 -4.55 -0.95
C SER A 25 -4.75 -4.32 -2.27
N GLU A 26 -6.03 -4.67 -2.40
CA GLU A 26 -6.86 -4.42 -3.57
C GLU A 26 -7.93 -3.36 -3.30
N ASN A 27 -8.34 -2.68 -4.38
CA ASN A 27 -9.39 -1.66 -4.35
C ASN A 27 -9.97 -1.44 -5.74
N TYR A 28 -11.07 -0.70 -5.81
CA TYR A 28 -11.72 -0.31 -7.06
C TYR A 28 -11.49 1.17 -7.31
N VAL A 29 -10.95 1.48 -8.47
CA VAL A 29 -10.72 2.86 -8.91
C VAL A 29 -11.99 3.47 -9.51
N SER A 30 -12.03 4.81 -9.60
CA SER A 30 -13.09 5.52 -10.30
C SER A 30 -13.03 5.29 -11.81
N ARG A 31 -14.11 5.66 -12.51
CA ARG A 31 -14.16 5.66 -13.96
C ARG A 31 -13.14 6.62 -14.56
N GLU A 32 -12.97 7.77 -13.97
CA GLU A 32 -12.03 8.81 -14.41
C GLU A 32 -10.57 8.33 -14.34
N VAL A 33 -10.21 7.55 -13.30
CA VAL A 33 -8.89 6.92 -13.21
C VAL A 33 -8.69 5.90 -14.34
N LEU A 34 -9.71 5.08 -14.67
CA LEU A 34 -9.63 4.13 -15.79
C LEU A 34 -9.52 4.85 -17.15
N GLU A 35 -10.25 5.95 -17.35
CA GLU A 35 -10.16 6.76 -18.57
C GLU A 35 -8.76 7.38 -18.73
N ALA A 36 -8.16 7.90 -17.67
CA ALA A 36 -6.79 8.41 -17.69
C ALA A 36 -5.78 7.32 -18.01
N MET A 37 -5.94 6.11 -17.42
CA MET A 37 -5.10 4.94 -17.71
C MET A 37 -5.17 4.48 -19.17
N GLY A 38 -6.32 4.58 -19.82
CA GLY A 38 -6.55 4.23 -21.22
C GLY A 38 -6.27 5.37 -22.23
N SER A 39 -5.69 6.48 -21.79
CA SER A 39 -5.50 7.67 -22.61
C SER A 39 -4.33 7.56 -23.60
N VAL A 40 -4.28 8.53 -24.52
CA VAL A 40 -3.19 8.66 -25.51
C VAL A 40 -1.81 8.94 -24.89
N LEU A 41 -1.75 9.25 -23.61
CA LEU A 41 -0.50 9.46 -22.88
C LEU A 41 0.36 8.20 -22.83
N THR A 42 -0.21 7.00 -23.07
CA THR A 42 0.57 5.77 -23.25
C THR A 42 1.56 5.84 -24.41
N ASN A 43 1.35 6.75 -25.38
CA ASN A 43 2.23 6.93 -26.54
C ASN A 43 3.43 7.85 -26.25
N LYS A 44 3.47 8.49 -25.07
CA LYS A 44 4.42 9.55 -24.77
C LYS A 44 5.71 9.03 -24.15
N TYR A 45 6.84 9.62 -24.56
CA TYR A 45 8.17 9.38 -24.00
C TYR A 45 8.67 10.65 -23.33
N SER A 46 8.90 10.63 -21.99
CA SER A 46 9.08 11.84 -21.18
C SER A 46 10.22 11.70 -20.16
N GLU A 47 11.39 11.16 -20.57
CA GLU A 47 12.55 11.07 -19.66
C GLU A 47 12.96 12.45 -19.11
N GLY A 48 13.33 12.44 -17.84
CA GLY A 48 13.60 13.65 -17.06
C GLY A 48 12.44 14.08 -16.17
N TYR A 49 12.41 15.35 -15.82
CA TYR A 49 11.44 15.91 -14.87
C TYR A 49 10.87 17.25 -15.37
N PRO A 50 9.63 17.62 -14.96
CA PRO A 50 9.14 18.97 -15.15
C PRO A 50 9.92 19.94 -14.24
N ASN A 51 9.71 21.25 -14.40
CA ASN A 51 10.13 22.23 -13.44
C ASN A 51 9.38 22.06 -12.10
N PHE A 52 10.11 22.19 -10.99
CA PHE A 52 9.57 22.08 -9.63
C PHE A 52 9.22 23.42 -8.98
N GLU A 53 9.45 24.54 -9.65
CA GLU A 53 9.06 25.88 -9.15
C GLU A 53 7.55 26.06 -9.20
N GLY A 54 6.97 26.79 -8.26
CA GLY A 54 5.53 27.14 -8.25
C GLY A 54 4.60 25.95 -7.97
N LEU A 55 5.03 24.93 -7.22
CA LEU A 55 4.21 23.76 -6.85
C LEU A 55 3.45 23.95 -5.53
N ASP A 56 3.59 25.07 -4.85
CA ASP A 56 2.96 25.34 -3.54
C ASP A 56 1.55 25.92 -3.65
N GLY A 57 1.16 26.38 -4.85
CA GLY A 57 -0.13 26.99 -5.14
C GLY A 57 -1.28 25.99 -5.30
N ASP A 58 -2.45 26.52 -5.64
CA ASP A 58 -3.57 25.69 -6.09
C ASP A 58 -3.32 25.13 -7.51
N ASP A 59 -4.28 24.38 -8.04
CA ASP A 59 -4.11 23.72 -9.33
C ASP A 59 -3.98 24.73 -10.50
N ASP A 60 -4.66 25.87 -10.44
CA ASP A 60 -4.60 26.91 -11.50
C ASP A 60 -3.24 27.62 -11.47
N GLU A 61 -2.70 27.89 -10.29
CA GLU A 61 -1.37 28.48 -10.10
C GLU A 61 -0.27 27.52 -10.58
N VAL A 62 -0.40 26.22 -10.26
CA VAL A 62 0.52 25.18 -10.74
C VAL A 62 0.52 25.07 -12.26
N ILE A 63 -0.65 25.16 -12.91
CA ILE A 63 -0.79 25.15 -14.37
C ILE A 63 -0.15 26.40 -14.98
N ALA A 64 -0.40 27.57 -14.41
CA ALA A 64 0.09 28.85 -14.92
C ALA A 64 1.61 29.02 -14.83
N SER A 65 2.26 28.34 -13.87
CA SER A 65 3.70 28.42 -13.62
C SER A 65 4.54 27.41 -14.42
N THR A 66 3.96 26.76 -15.42
CA THR A 66 4.65 25.74 -16.23
C THR A 66 5.72 26.35 -17.15
N ASP A 67 6.91 25.77 -17.15
CA ASP A 67 7.97 26.01 -18.11
C ASP A 67 8.54 24.68 -18.66
N ALA A 68 9.58 24.76 -19.51
CA ALA A 68 10.13 23.61 -20.22
C ALA A 68 10.68 22.48 -19.31
N GLY A 69 11.02 22.76 -18.04
CA GLY A 69 11.58 21.76 -17.12
C GLY A 69 12.91 21.16 -17.59
N HIS A 70 13.20 19.95 -17.10
CA HIS A 70 14.44 19.19 -17.35
C HIS A 70 14.15 17.88 -18.10
N ARG A 71 13.40 17.96 -19.22
CA ARG A 71 13.11 16.81 -20.09
C ARG A 71 14.17 16.64 -21.18
N TYR A 72 14.38 15.38 -21.60
CA TYR A 72 15.31 15.05 -22.68
C TYR A 72 14.69 15.22 -24.06
N TYR A 73 13.37 15.28 -24.16
CA TYR A 73 12.61 15.33 -25.42
C TYR A 73 11.70 16.57 -25.47
N GLY A 74 11.38 17.00 -26.72
CA GLY A 74 10.38 18.05 -26.95
C GLY A 74 8.93 17.57 -26.84
N GLY A 75 7.98 18.48 -26.97
CA GLY A 75 6.53 18.19 -26.95
C GLY A 75 6.05 17.75 -25.57
N GLN A 76 6.54 18.40 -24.51
CA GLN A 76 6.27 18.04 -23.13
C GLN A 76 5.26 18.96 -22.43
N ASP A 77 4.70 19.93 -23.12
CA ASP A 77 3.88 20.98 -22.50
C ASP A 77 2.74 20.38 -21.64
N ASN A 78 1.98 19.44 -22.19
CA ASN A 78 0.87 18.82 -21.47
C ASN A 78 1.36 17.81 -20.41
N THR A 79 2.39 17.02 -20.69
CA THR A 79 2.93 16.04 -19.73
C THR A 79 3.58 16.72 -18.53
N ASN A 80 4.26 17.87 -18.74
CA ASN A 80 4.80 18.66 -17.64
C ASN A 80 3.68 19.15 -16.71
N ILE A 81 2.59 19.69 -17.27
CA ILE A 81 1.43 20.13 -16.47
C ILE A 81 0.85 18.97 -15.66
N ILE A 82 0.62 17.82 -16.30
CA ILE A 82 0.02 16.65 -15.66
C ILE A 82 0.91 16.14 -14.51
N GLU A 83 2.22 15.99 -14.74
CA GLU A 83 3.12 15.51 -13.70
C GLU A 83 3.26 16.52 -12.56
N ARG A 84 3.31 17.82 -12.85
CA ARG A 84 3.32 18.89 -11.84
C ARG A 84 2.05 18.86 -10.97
N LEU A 85 0.88 18.68 -11.56
CA LEU A 85 -0.37 18.49 -10.82
C LEU A 85 -0.31 17.26 -9.91
N ALA A 86 0.20 16.14 -10.40
CA ALA A 86 0.36 14.94 -9.58
C ALA A 86 1.31 15.19 -8.39
N ILE A 87 2.45 15.85 -8.62
CA ILE A 87 3.43 16.19 -7.58
C ILE A 87 2.80 17.14 -6.55
N ALA A 88 2.19 18.25 -6.98
CA ALA A 88 1.61 19.26 -6.09
C ALA A 88 0.48 18.66 -5.24
N ARG A 89 -0.41 17.87 -5.83
CA ARG A 89 -1.50 17.19 -5.12
C ARG A 89 -0.97 16.16 -4.12
N ALA A 90 0.06 15.38 -4.48
CA ALA A 90 0.70 14.43 -3.55
C ALA A 90 1.36 15.16 -2.36
N ARG A 91 2.06 16.28 -2.62
CA ARG A 91 2.66 17.11 -1.56
C ARG A 91 1.59 17.64 -0.60
N ARG A 92 0.46 18.13 -1.10
CA ARG A 92 -0.68 18.62 -0.28
C ARG A 92 -1.30 17.50 0.55
N LEU A 93 -1.53 16.32 -0.04
CA LEU A 93 -2.12 15.17 0.64
C LEU A 93 -1.30 14.68 1.83
N PHE A 94 0.02 14.70 1.71
CA PHE A 94 0.92 14.08 2.68
C PHE A 94 1.80 15.09 3.43
N HIS A 95 1.58 16.40 3.24
CA HIS A 95 2.37 17.48 3.83
C HIS A 95 3.88 17.31 3.57
N ALA A 96 4.26 16.82 2.40
CA ALA A 96 5.65 16.57 2.02
C ALA A 96 6.29 17.79 1.35
N ASP A 97 7.61 17.93 1.49
CA ASP A 97 8.34 19.00 0.79
C ASP A 97 8.52 18.68 -0.69
N HIS A 98 8.66 17.38 -1.02
CA HIS A 98 8.74 16.89 -2.38
C HIS A 98 8.02 15.55 -2.58
N ALA A 99 7.61 15.28 -3.83
CA ALA A 99 7.01 14.03 -4.25
C ALA A 99 7.58 13.60 -5.61
N ASN A 100 8.05 12.34 -5.70
CA ASN A 100 8.37 11.71 -6.97
C ASN A 100 7.24 10.74 -7.35
N VAL A 101 6.55 11.04 -8.44
CA VAL A 101 5.37 10.29 -8.92
C VAL A 101 5.71 9.27 -10.01
N GLN A 102 6.98 9.17 -10.42
CA GLN A 102 7.41 8.30 -11.51
C GLN A 102 7.62 6.82 -11.14
N PRO A 103 7.85 6.38 -9.88
CA PRO A 103 8.02 4.96 -9.59
C PRO A 103 6.86 4.10 -10.12
N HIS A 104 7.21 3.02 -10.84
CA HIS A 104 6.22 2.13 -11.47
C HIS A 104 5.50 1.24 -10.45
N SER A 105 6.11 1.00 -9.29
CA SER A 105 5.55 0.20 -8.20
C SER A 105 6.13 0.60 -6.84
N GLY A 106 5.52 0.14 -5.74
CA GLY A 106 6.08 0.31 -4.40
C GLY A 106 7.45 -0.34 -4.23
N ALA A 107 7.68 -1.50 -4.82
CA ALA A 107 8.99 -2.16 -4.79
C ALA A 107 10.08 -1.31 -5.47
N GLN A 108 9.77 -0.69 -6.60
CA GLN A 108 10.70 0.21 -7.28
C GLN A 108 10.91 1.52 -6.51
N ALA A 109 9.87 2.03 -5.84
CA ALA A 109 10.00 3.18 -4.95
C ALA A 109 10.99 2.89 -3.80
N ASN A 110 10.85 1.72 -3.13
CA ASN A 110 11.79 1.32 -2.08
C ASN A 110 13.22 1.15 -2.61
N ASN A 111 13.38 0.47 -3.74
CA ASN A 111 14.70 0.26 -4.35
C ASN A 111 15.34 1.60 -4.78
N ALA A 112 14.56 2.57 -5.24
CA ALA A 112 15.07 3.90 -5.57
C ALA A 112 15.59 4.64 -4.33
N VAL A 113 14.91 4.53 -3.18
CA VAL A 113 15.40 5.10 -1.92
C VAL A 113 16.69 4.41 -1.47
N TYR A 114 16.74 3.07 -1.52
CA TYR A 114 17.95 2.33 -1.18
C TYR A 114 19.13 2.77 -2.07
N ASN A 115 18.95 2.78 -3.38
CA ASN A 115 19.97 3.18 -4.34
C ASN A 115 20.38 4.67 -4.22
N ALA A 116 19.48 5.53 -3.70
CA ALA A 116 19.79 6.94 -3.46
C ALA A 116 20.71 7.15 -2.26
N TRP A 117 20.59 6.29 -1.23
CA TRP A 117 21.22 6.53 0.08
C TRP A 117 22.30 5.53 0.45
N LEU A 118 22.23 4.30 -0.05
CA LEU A 118 23.11 3.20 0.37
C LEU A 118 24.20 2.89 -0.66
N GLU A 119 25.34 2.43 -0.16
CA GLU A 119 26.34 1.70 -0.92
C GLU A 119 26.14 0.16 -0.74
N PRO A 120 26.57 -0.68 -1.68
CA PRO A 120 26.50 -2.12 -1.53
C PRO A 120 27.11 -2.62 -0.22
N GLY A 121 26.37 -3.42 0.54
CA GLY A 121 26.76 -3.92 1.86
C GLY A 121 26.34 -3.07 3.04
N ASP A 122 25.83 -1.86 2.82
CA ASP A 122 25.29 -1.02 3.90
C ASP A 122 24.12 -1.70 4.61
N THR A 123 23.96 -1.40 5.91
CA THR A 123 22.95 -2.04 6.76
C THR A 123 21.62 -1.28 6.75
N VAL A 124 20.54 -2.03 6.56
CA VAL A 124 19.15 -1.59 6.73
C VAL A 124 18.50 -2.36 7.87
N LEU A 125 17.89 -1.67 8.82
CA LEU A 125 17.06 -2.29 9.86
C LEU A 125 15.60 -2.18 9.45
N GLY A 126 14.93 -3.33 9.19
CA GLY A 126 13.57 -3.39 8.69
C GLY A 126 12.73 -4.51 9.34
N MET A 127 11.43 -4.49 9.11
CA MET A 127 10.51 -5.47 9.69
C MET A 127 10.65 -6.83 9.01
N ASN A 128 10.70 -7.91 9.81
CA ASN A 128 10.75 -9.28 9.34
C ASN A 128 9.51 -9.65 8.50
N LEU A 129 9.72 -10.33 7.36
CA LEU A 129 8.65 -10.79 6.48
C LEU A 129 7.62 -11.66 7.21
N GLY A 130 8.07 -12.59 8.05
CA GLY A 130 7.20 -13.50 8.83
C GLY A 130 6.39 -12.79 9.91
N HIS A 131 6.78 -11.58 10.31
CA HIS A 131 6.05 -10.73 11.26
C HIS A 131 5.19 -9.65 10.59
N GLY A 132 5.11 -9.67 9.26
CA GLY A 132 4.28 -8.76 8.48
C GLY A 132 5.02 -7.73 7.65
N GLY A 133 6.35 -7.76 7.56
CA GLY A 133 7.14 -6.92 6.67
C GLY A 133 6.83 -7.16 5.19
N HIS A 134 7.32 -6.28 4.33
CA HIS A 134 7.21 -6.46 2.88
C HIS A 134 8.44 -7.22 2.33
N LEU A 135 8.29 -7.86 1.16
CA LEU A 135 9.40 -8.56 0.49
C LEU A 135 10.65 -7.67 0.34
N THR A 136 10.47 -6.41 -0.04
CA THR A 136 11.58 -5.45 -0.22
C THR A 136 12.23 -4.99 1.09
N HIS A 137 11.74 -5.43 2.25
CA HIS A 137 12.33 -5.14 3.57
C HIS A 137 13.38 -6.20 3.96
N GLY A 138 14.00 -6.85 2.97
CA GLY A 138 15.12 -7.77 3.18
C GLY A 138 14.79 -9.24 3.08
N ALA A 139 13.68 -9.61 2.44
CA ALA A 139 13.44 -11.03 2.15
C ALA A 139 14.56 -11.59 1.25
N PRO A 140 15.16 -12.75 1.56
CA PRO A 140 16.36 -13.27 0.90
C PRO A 140 16.24 -13.47 -0.62
N VAL A 141 15.02 -13.54 -1.13
CA VAL A 141 14.73 -13.73 -2.56
C VAL A 141 14.71 -12.43 -3.36
N THR A 142 14.87 -11.27 -2.70
CA THR A 142 14.77 -9.95 -3.35
C THR A 142 16.14 -9.41 -3.76
N GLN A 143 16.15 -8.60 -4.82
CA GLN A 143 17.37 -7.91 -5.28
C GLN A 143 18.00 -7.06 -4.17
N SER A 144 17.18 -6.35 -3.38
CA SER A 144 17.67 -5.51 -2.29
C SER A 144 18.45 -6.32 -1.24
N ALA A 145 18.00 -7.52 -0.89
CA ALA A 145 18.70 -8.39 0.06
C ALA A 145 20.01 -8.99 -0.49
N HIS A 146 20.17 -9.02 -1.81
CA HIS A 146 21.45 -9.45 -2.42
C HIS A 146 22.49 -8.32 -2.47
N ILE A 147 22.07 -7.06 -2.38
CA ILE A 147 22.95 -5.88 -2.48
C ILE A 147 23.29 -5.33 -1.10
N TYR A 148 22.31 -5.25 -0.21
CA TYR A 148 22.41 -4.61 1.10
C TYR A 148 22.28 -5.62 2.24
N ASN A 149 22.81 -5.27 3.40
CA ASN A 149 22.74 -6.10 4.62
C ASN A 149 21.47 -5.76 5.41
N PHE A 150 20.45 -6.62 5.35
CA PHE A 150 19.21 -6.43 6.11
C PHE A 150 19.28 -7.14 7.46
N ILE A 151 19.06 -6.37 8.53
CA ILE A 151 18.78 -6.85 9.88
C ILE A 151 17.29 -6.67 10.12
N ASN A 152 16.62 -7.70 10.66
CA ASN A 152 15.18 -7.66 10.82
C ASN A 152 14.76 -7.65 12.30
N TYR A 153 13.80 -6.77 12.61
CA TYR A 153 13.09 -6.73 13.89
C TYR A 153 11.70 -7.40 13.76
N GLY A 154 11.14 -7.79 14.89
CA GLY A 154 9.85 -8.47 14.96
C GLY A 154 8.75 -7.69 15.68
N THR A 155 7.68 -8.42 15.97
CA THR A 155 6.57 -7.98 16.82
C THR A 155 6.64 -8.67 18.16
N ASN A 156 6.21 -8.00 19.22
CA ASN A 156 5.96 -8.61 20.51
C ASN A 156 4.71 -9.50 20.39
N LEU A 157 4.86 -10.78 20.66
CA LEU A 157 3.79 -11.78 20.46
C LEU A 157 2.63 -11.65 21.44
N GLU A 158 2.86 -11.09 22.63
CA GLU A 158 1.84 -10.93 23.66
C GLU A 158 0.93 -9.74 23.32
N THR A 159 1.53 -8.62 22.89
CA THR A 159 0.80 -7.37 22.59
C THR A 159 0.38 -7.24 21.13
N GLY A 160 1.05 -7.93 20.22
CA GLY A 160 0.91 -7.77 18.78
C GLY A 160 1.50 -6.46 18.24
N ASP A 161 2.22 -5.70 19.08
CA ASP A 161 2.88 -4.45 18.72
C ASP A 161 4.28 -4.69 18.15
N LEU A 162 4.91 -3.65 17.60
CA LEU A 162 6.34 -3.71 17.28
C LEU A 162 7.15 -3.90 18.57
N ASP A 163 8.23 -4.69 18.51
CA ASP A 163 9.17 -4.81 19.62
C ASP A 163 10.15 -3.63 19.60
N TYR A 164 9.74 -2.52 20.21
CA TYR A 164 10.54 -1.28 20.22
C TYR A 164 11.85 -1.41 20.97
N GLU A 165 11.93 -2.27 22.00
CA GLU A 165 13.16 -2.57 22.73
C GLU A 165 14.13 -3.32 21.83
N GLU A 166 13.64 -4.28 21.04
CA GLU A 166 14.45 -4.98 20.04
C GLU A 166 14.93 -4.02 18.95
N ILE A 167 14.06 -3.15 18.43
CA ILE A 167 14.43 -2.14 17.42
C ILE A 167 15.55 -1.25 17.94
N GLU A 168 15.44 -0.74 19.17
CA GLU A 168 16.46 0.13 19.78
C GLU A 168 17.77 -0.62 19.97
N ARG A 169 17.73 -1.85 20.47
CA ARG A 169 18.91 -2.72 20.67
C ARG A 169 19.63 -2.97 19.34
N LEU A 170 18.89 -3.41 18.32
CA LEU A 170 19.45 -3.72 17.00
C LEU A 170 19.99 -2.46 16.31
N ALA A 171 19.34 -1.30 16.44
CA ALA A 171 19.82 -0.04 15.89
C ALA A 171 21.17 0.35 16.51
N LYS A 172 21.32 0.24 17.84
CA LYS A 172 22.58 0.54 18.54
C LYS A 172 23.69 -0.45 18.17
N GLU A 173 23.37 -1.74 18.04
CA GLU A 173 24.34 -2.79 17.72
C GLU A 173 24.84 -2.69 16.27
N HIS A 174 23.94 -2.50 15.31
CA HIS A 174 24.25 -2.61 13.88
C HIS A 174 24.45 -1.26 13.17
N GLN A 175 24.16 -0.13 13.85
CA GLN A 175 24.33 1.24 13.29
C GLN A 175 23.81 1.38 11.84
N PRO A 176 22.51 1.09 11.59
CA PRO A 176 21.98 1.03 10.23
C PRO A 176 22.04 2.40 9.54
N LYS A 177 22.26 2.39 8.22
CA LYS A 177 22.13 3.58 7.37
C LYS A 177 20.69 3.94 7.09
N ILE A 178 19.78 2.95 7.14
CA ILE A 178 18.32 3.16 7.06
C ILE A 178 17.65 2.41 8.21
N LEU A 179 16.80 3.12 8.97
CA LEU A 179 15.79 2.52 9.83
C LEU A 179 14.45 2.61 9.10
N LEU A 180 13.95 1.44 8.67
CA LEU A 180 12.75 1.28 7.86
C LEU A 180 11.60 0.75 8.72
N VAL A 181 10.50 1.50 8.79
CA VAL A 181 9.23 1.05 9.31
C VAL A 181 8.23 0.88 8.17
N GLY A 182 7.40 -0.15 8.24
CA GLY A 182 6.39 -0.41 7.22
C GLY A 182 6.02 -1.88 7.16
N TYR A 183 4.87 -2.17 6.58
CA TYR A 183 4.29 -3.50 6.71
C TYR A 183 3.31 -3.85 5.58
N SER A 184 3.09 -5.15 5.42
CA SER A 184 2.06 -5.76 4.57
C SER A 184 0.99 -6.50 5.37
N ALA A 185 1.29 -6.86 6.63
CA ALA A 185 0.39 -7.62 7.49
C ALA A 185 0.60 -7.23 8.97
N PHE A 186 0.32 -5.96 9.30
CA PHE A 186 0.38 -5.43 10.67
C PHE A 186 -0.89 -4.63 10.98
N MET A 187 -1.56 -4.95 12.06
CA MET A 187 -2.91 -4.50 12.36
C MET A 187 -2.96 -3.28 13.29
N LYS A 188 -1.82 -2.86 13.81
CA LYS A 188 -1.72 -1.73 14.75
C LYS A 188 -1.13 -0.48 14.09
N VAL A 189 -1.15 0.62 14.82
CA VAL A 189 -0.50 1.88 14.45
C VAL A 189 0.87 1.94 15.12
N PRO A 190 1.99 2.05 14.37
CA PRO A 190 3.32 2.20 14.96
C PRO A 190 3.46 3.50 15.76
N ASP A 191 4.22 3.45 16.84
CA ASP A 191 4.68 4.66 17.55
C ASP A 191 5.84 5.29 16.75
N PHE A 192 5.47 6.15 15.79
CA PHE A 192 6.44 6.82 14.92
C PHE A 192 7.38 7.76 15.69
N GLU A 193 6.90 8.37 16.79
CA GLU A 193 7.73 9.25 17.61
C GLU A 193 8.87 8.46 18.29
N ARG A 194 8.54 7.29 18.84
CA ARG A 194 9.55 6.40 19.46
C ARG A 194 10.55 5.89 18.43
N ILE A 195 10.09 5.45 17.26
CA ILE A 195 10.98 4.99 16.17
C ILE A 195 11.88 6.13 15.68
N ALA A 196 11.32 7.34 15.52
CA ALA A 196 12.09 8.50 15.09
C ALA A 196 13.21 8.83 16.09
N LYS A 197 12.93 8.79 17.40
CA LYS A 197 13.94 9.00 18.46
C LYS A 197 15.05 7.94 18.38
N ILE A 198 14.70 6.67 18.11
CA ILE A 198 15.70 5.60 17.94
C ILE A 198 16.61 5.93 16.75
N GLY A 199 16.04 6.21 15.56
CA GLY A 199 16.83 6.46 14.36
C GLY A 199 17.66 7.74 14.45
N GLN A 200 17.13 8.80 15.04
CA GLN A 200 17.88 10.06 15.28
C GLN A 200 19.07 9.88 16.23
N SER A 201 19.06 8.86 17.06
CA SER A 201 20.20 8.52 17.92
C SER A 201 21.38 7.89 17.17
N ILE A 202 21.19 7.49 15.91
CA ILE A 202 22.18 6.84 15.05
C ILE A 202 22.70 7.86 14.03
N PRO A 203 23.98 8.22 14.06
CA PRO A 203 24.53 9.23 13.15
C PRO A 203 24.35 8.88 11.66
N GLY A 204 23.75 9.80 10.90
CA GLY A 204 23.54 9.63 9.44
C GLY A 204 22.50 8.57 9.07
N CYS A 205 21.68 8.11 10.00
CA CYS A 205 20.60 7.17 9.71
C CYS A 205 19.44 7.89 9.00
N LEU A 206 19.05 7.39 7.82
CA LEU A 206 17.84 7.78 7.12
C LEU A 206 16.62 7.11 7.76
N LEU A 207 15.65 7.90 8.21
CA LEU A 207 14.35 7.40 8.65
C LEU A 207 13.43 7.25 7.42
N MET A 208 13.05 6.02 7.11
CA MET A 208 12.21 5.66 5.97
C MET A 208 10.94 4.94 6.45
N ALA A 209 9.79 5.32 5.89
CA ALA A 209 8.53 4.66 6.16
C ALA A 209 7.89 4.13 4.87
N ASP A 210 7.65 2.82 4.77
CA ASP A 210 6.84 2.22 3.70
C ASP A 210 5.39 2.12 4.15
N MET A 211 4.58 3.10 3.74
CA MET A 211 3.18 3.23 4.14
C MET A 211 2.21 2.76 3.06
N ALA A 212 2.65 1.86 2.18
CA ALA A 212 1.86 1.38 1.05
C ALA A 212 0.45 0.89 1.43
N HIS A 213 0.30 0.22 2.57
CA HIS A 213 -0.99 -0.27 3.01
C HIS A 213 -1.93 0.81 3.56
N VAL A 214 -1.39 1.84 4.21
CA VAL A 214 -2.18 2.83 4.98
C VAL A 214 -2.17 4.23 4.38
N ALA A 215 -1.56 4.44 3.21
CA ALA A 215 -1.46 5.76 2.60
C ALA A 215 -2.82 6.47 2.43
N GLY A 216 -3.88 5.73 2.06
CA GLY A 216 -5.23 6.30 1.99
C GLY A 216 -5.78 6.70 3.37
N LEU A 217 -5.41 5.97 4.43
CA LEU A 217 -5.80 6.31 5.80
C LEU A 217 -5.04 7.55 6.30
N ILE A 218 -3.76 7.71 5.90
CA ILE A 218 -2.96 8.91 6.16
C ILE A 218 -3.57 10.11 5.43
N ALA A 219 -3.84 9.98 4.13
CA ALA A 219 -4.45 11.03 3.32
C ALA A 219 -5.84 11.45 3.83
N GLY A 220 -6.62 10.48 4.34
CA GLY A 220 -7.92 10.72 4.98
C GLY A 220 -7.85 11.23 6.43
N GLY A 221 -6.66 11.35 7.03
CA GLY A 221 -6.45 11.88 8.37
C GLY A 221 -6.85 10.94 9.52
N VAL A 222 -7.00 9.63 9.26
CA VAL A 222 -7.35 8.62 10.28
C VAL A 222 -6.18 7.72 10.70
N HIS A 223 -5.00 7.98 10.16
CA HIS A 223 -3.75 7.34 10.53
C HIS A 223 -2.64 8.40 10.59
N PRO A 224 -1.74 8.37 11.58
CA PRO A 224 -0.66 9.35 11.68
C PRO A 224 0.27 9.30 10.46
N ASN A 225 0.76 10.48 10.05
CA ASN A 225 1.71 10.61 8.95
C ASN A 225 3.14 10.57 9.50
N PRO A 226 3.98 9.59 9.13
CA PRO A 226 5.36 9.50 9.65
C PRO A 226 6.22 10.74 9.35
N LEU A 227 5.94 11.47 8.26
CA LEU A 227 6.66 12.71 7.95
C LEU A 227 6.49 13.79 9.03
N ASP A 228 5.39 13.77 9.79
CA ASP A 228 5.13 14.72 10.88
C ASP A 228 5.92 14.36 12.16
N TYR A 229 6.53 13.18 12.21
CA TYR A 229 7.34 12.67 13.32
C TYR A 229 8.85 12.69 13.02
N GLY A 230 9.27 13.37 11.96
CA GLY A 230 10.68 13.52 11.61
C GLY A 230 11.25 12.42 10.72
N PHE A 231 10.39 11.62 10.06
CA PHE A 231 10.85 10.74 8.98
C PHE A 231 11.27 11.58 7.76
N HIS A 232 12.36 11.15 7.13
CA HIS A 232 12.91 11.85 5.97
C HIS A 232 12.21 11.46 4.67
N VAL A 233 11.80 10.18 4.57
CA VAL A 233 11.19 9.59 3.37
C VAL A 233 10.00 8.73 3.75
N MET A 234 8.93 8.86 2.97
CA MET A 234 7.80 7.95 2.96
C MET A 234 7.61 7.41 1.56
N THR A 235 7.67 6.08 1.40
CA THR A 235 7.29 5.40 0.16
C THR A 235 5.88 4.84 0.28
N THR A 236 5.19 4.73 -0.85
CA THR A 236 3.86 4.12 -0.89
C THR A 236 3.52 3.59 -2.27
N THR A 237 2.44 2.82 -2.34
CA THR A 237 1.71 2.52 -3.57
C THR A 237 0.50 3.43 -3.69
N THR A 238 -0.02 3.60 -4.90
CA THR A 238 -1.20 4.43 -5.15
C THR A 238 -2.51 3.63 -5.22
N HIS A 239 -2.46 2.30 -5.27
CA HIS A 239 -3.58 1.42 -5.64
C HIS A 239 -4.22 0.63 -4.49
N LYS A 240 -3.82 0.85 -3.22
CA LYS A 240 -4.39 0.16 -2.05
C LYS A 240 -5.47 1.06 -1.39
N THR A 241 -5.31 1.40 -0.13
CA THR A 241 -6.24 2.32 0.55
C THR A 241 -6.36 3.69 -0.12
N LEU A 242 -5.32 4.15 -0.84
CA LEU A 242 -5.35 5.41 -1.59
C LEU A 242 -6.25 5.37 -2.85
N ARG A 243 -6.71 4.20 -3.27
CA ARG A 243 -7.74 3.99 -4.31
C ARG A 243 -7.38 4.60 -5.68
N GLY A 244 -6.10 4.61 -6.04
CA GLY A 244 -5.61 5.11 -7.33
C GLY A 244 -5.14 4.00 -8.27
N PRO A 245 -4.49 4.35 -9.39
CA PRO A 245 -3.94 3.39 -10.34
C PRO A 245 -2.79 2.60 -9.70
N ARG A 246 -2.47 1.43 -10.24
CA ARG A 246 -1.26 0.70 -9.83
C ARG A 246 -0.02 1.52 -10.15
N GLY A 247 0.78 1.81 -9.11
CA GLY A 247 1.99 2.61 -9.21
C GLY A 247 2.64 2.79 -7.84
N GLY A 248 3.81 3.42 -7.82
CA GLY A 248 4.53 3.84 -6.61
C GLY A 248 4.56 5.36 -6.47
N LEU A 249 4.91 5.81 -5.29
CA LEU A 249 5.08 7.22 -4.94
C LEU A 249 6.15 7.31 -3.86
N ILE A 250 7.04 8.31 -3.98
CA ILE A 250 8.02 8.63 -2.94
C ILE A 250 7.77 10.07 -2.50
N LEU A 251 7.63 10.25 -1.20
CA LEU A 251 7.44 11.53 -0.54
C LEU A 251 8.63 11.80 0.37
N SER A 252 9.14 13.01 0.40
CA SER A 252 10.33 13.31 1.17
C SER A 252 10.32 14.70 1.79
N ARG A 253 11.10 14.86 2.86
CA ARG A 253 11.48 16.12 3.47
C ARG A 253 12.83 16.57 2.92
N GLY A 254 13.04 17.86 2.79
CA GLY A 254 14.32 18.47 2.43
C GLY A 254 14.28 19.35 1.19
N ALA A 255 15.46 19.76 0.74
CA ALA A 255 15.62 20.69 -0.38
C ALA A 255 15.59 19.98 -1.74
N VAL A 256 14.78 20.50 -2.64
CA VAL A 256 14.71 20.02 -4.03
C VAL A 256 15.67 20.84 -4.87
N GLY A 257 16.62 20.16 -5.51
CA GLY A 257 17.57 20.76 -6.45
C GLY A 257 17.36 20.30 -7.88
N ASN A 258 18.27 20.72 -8.78
CA ASN A 258 18.24 20.26 -10.16
C ASN A 258 18.62 18.77 -10.26
N PRO A 259 17.72 17.87 -10.69
CA PRO A 259 17.99 16.42 -10.75
C PRO A 259 19.04 16.04 -11.78
N LEU A 260 19.41 16.91 -12.72
CA LEU A 260 20.50 16.67 -13.68
C LEU A 260 21.90 16.88 -13.04
N ARG A 261 21.97 17.50 -11.87
CA ARG A 261 23.24 17.71 -11.14
C ARG A 261 23.28 16.80 -9.93
N LYS A 262 24.39 16.07 -9.72
CA LYS A 262 24.57 15.25 -8.52
C LYS A 262 24.73 16.18 -7.30
N PRO A 263 23.81 16.14 -6.31
CA PRO A 263 23.95 16.94 -5.09
C PRO A 263 24.97 16.30 -4.13
N GLU A 264 25.31 17.01 -3.05
CA GLU A 264 26.00 16.40 -1.92
C GLU A 264 25.13 15.32 -1.27
N HIS A 265 25.76 14.25 -0.77
CA HIS A 265 25.09 13.14 -0.13
C HIS A 265 24.76 13.49 1.33
N THR A 266 23.68 14.25 1.52
CA THR A 266 23.17 14.72 2.82
C THR A 266 21.67 14.45 2.95
N LEU A 267 21.17 14.37 4.20
CA LEU A 267 19.74 14.21 4.45
C LEU A 267 18.89 15.37 3.89
N GLU A 268 19.45 16.58 3.86
CA GLU A 268 18.77 17.75 3.28
C GLU A 268 18.52 17.59 1.77
N ASN A 269 19.46 16.97 1.06
CA ASN A 269 19.41 16.79 -0.39
C ASN A 269 18.69 15.49 -0.81
N ILE A 270 18.08 14.75 0.12
CA ILE A 270 17.45 13.45 -0.15
C ILE A 270 16.40 13.52 -1.27
N PRO A 271 15.58 14.58 -1.44
CA PRO A 271 14.67 14.67 -2.57
C PRO A 271 15.37 14.58 -3.92
N THR A 272 16.43 15.35 -4.12
CA THR A 272 17.19 15.35 -5.38
C THR A 272 17.98 14.05 -5.59
N LEU A 273 18.50 13.44 -4.53
CA LEU A 273 19.15 12.12 -4.60
C LEU A 273 18.15 11.04 -5.05
N ILE A 274 16.92 11.08 -4.53
CA ILE A 274 15.83 10.16 -4.92
C ILE A 274 15.45 10.38 -6.38
N ASP A 275 15.23 11.61 -6.84
CA ASP A 275 14.88 11.87 -8.23
C ASP A 275 15.93 11.32 -9.18
N ARG A 276 17.23 11.54 -8.89
CA ARG A 276 18.32 10.96 -9.67
C ARG A 276 18.38 9.44 -9.60
N SER A 277 18.01 8.87 -8.47
CA SER A 277 17.92 7.41 -8.32
C SER A 277 16.75 6.81 -9.07
N VAL A 278 15.60 7.49 -9.14
CA VAL A 278 14.47 7.07 -9.99
C VAL A 278 14.87 7.19 -11.44
N PHE A 279 15.20 8.39 -11.91
CA PHE A 279 15.66 8.63 -13.27
C PHE A 279 16.96 9.45 -13.29
N PRO A 280 18.02 8.96 -13.93
CA PRO A 280 18.12 7.74 -14.75
C PRO A 280 18.59 6.48 -13.96
N GLY A 281 18.61 6.52 -12.62
CA GLY A 281 19.27 5.49 -11.81
C GLY A 281 18.65 4.09 -11.90
N THR A 282 17.32 3.98 -11.80
CA THR A 282 16.61 2.70 -11.74
C THR A 282 15.50 2.55 -12.78
N GLN A 283 15.07 3.65 -13.41
CA GLN A 283 14.02 3.66 -14.44
C GLN A 283 14.46 4.50 -15.65
N GLY A 284 13.77 4.29 -16.80
CA GLY A 284 13.84 5.11 -18.02
C GLY A 284 12.59 5.99 -18.15
N GLY A 285 11.91 5.94 -19.33
CA GLY A 285 10.72 6.73 -19.59
C GLY A 285 9.59 6.47 -18.60
N PRO A 286 9.01 7.51 -17.99
CA PRO A 286 7.90 7.38 -17.06
C PRO A 286 6.62 6.94 -17.77
N LEU A 287 5.68 6.34 -17.02
CA LEU A 287 4.38 5.92 -17.51
C LEU A 287 3.39 7.10 -17.40
N GLU A 288 3.35 7.97 -18.40
CA GLU A 288 2.59 9.22 -18.34
C GLU A 288 1.08 9.01 -18.16
N HIS A 289 0.51 7.95 -18.73
CA HIS A 289 -0.89 7.58 -18.50
C HIS A 289 -1.16 7.17 -17.05
N VAL A 290 -0.19 6.53 -16.38
CA VAL A 290 -0.28 6.21 -14.94
C VAL A 290 -0.13 7.47 -14.10
N ILE A 291 0.77 8.39 -14.48
CA ILE A 291 0.95 9.68 -13.77
C ILE A 291 -0.32 10.52 -13.87
N ALA A 292 -0.96 10.58 -15.05
CA ALA A 292 -2.26 11.23 -15.21
C ALA A 292 -3.33 10.62 -14.31
N ALA A 293 -3.41 9.29 -14.25
CA ALA A 293 -4.34 8.61 -13.37
C ALA A 293 -4.02 8.83 -11.87
N LYS A 294 -2.74 8.95 -11.49
CA LYS A 294 -2.33 9.39 -10.14
C LYS A 294 -2.82 10.81 -9.86
N ALA A 295 -2.66 11.74 -10.81
CA ALA A 295 -3.14 13.11 -10.65
C ALA A 295 -4.65 13.16 -10.41
N VAL A 296 -5.44 12.34 -11.13
CA VAL A 296 -6.89 12.22 -10.93
C VAL A 296 -7.19 11.67 -9.53
N SER A 297 -6.59 10.54 -9.16
CA SER A 297 -6.85 9.91 -7.86
C SER A 297 -6.42 10.78 -6.67
N PHE A 298 -5.35 11.58 -6.80
CA PHE A 298 -4.95 12.52 -5.76
C PHE A 298 -5.92 13.70 -5.64
N TYR A 299 -6.52 14.16 -6.75
CA TYR A 299 -7.60 15.12 -6.71
C TYR A 299 -8.80 14.57 -5.93
N GLU A 300 -9.21 13.33 -6.22
CA GLU A 300 -10.29 12.65 -5.49
C GLU A 300 -9.96 12.51 -4.00
N ALA A 301 -8.71 12.18 -3.67
CA ALA A 301 -8.26 12.02 -2.29
C ALA A 301 -8.20 13.34 -1.50
N LEU A 302 -8.12 14.49 -2.17
CA LEU A 302 -8.20 15.81 -1.56
C LEU A 302 -9.64 16.24 -1.22
N GLN A 303 -10.66 15.54 -1.74
CA GLN A 303 -12.06 15.89 -1.48
C GLN A 303 -12.53 15.43 -0.10
N PRO A 304 -13.51 16.14 0.51
CA PRO A 304 -14.03 15.77 1.84
C PRO A 304 -14.55 14.34 1.93
N GLU A 305 -15.16 13.82 0.86
CA GLU A 305 -15.71 12.46 0.78
C GLU A 305 -14.65 11.37 0.97
N PHE A 306 -13.40 11.66 0.65
CA PHE A 306 -12.31 10.72 0.87
C PHE A 306 -11.99 10.53 2.36
N LYS A 307 -12.16 11.58 3.18
CA LYS A 307 -12.01 11.47 4.64
C LYS A 307 -13.09 10.57 5.25
N GLU A 308 -14.32 10.69 4.76
CA GLU A 308 -15.43 9.83 5.17
C GLU A 308 -15.17 8.37 4.77
N TYR A 309 -14.69 8.16 3.55
CA TYR A 309 -14.29 6.84 3.06
C TYR A 309 -13.19 6.22 3.94
N ALA A 310 -12.13 6.95 4.25
CA ALA A 310 -11.05 6.48 5.10
C ALA A 310 -11.52 6.11 6.52
N ALA A 311 -12.40 6.92 7.11
CA ALA A 311 -12.99 6.62 8.41
C ALA A 311 -13.85 5.35 8.37
N LYS A 312 -14.68 5.18 7.33
CA LYS A 312 -15.51 3.99 7.13
C LYS A 312 -14.70 2.70 6.94
N ILE A 313 -13.53 2.78 6.29
CA ILE A 313 -12.63 1.61 6.18
C ILE A 313 -12.27 1.08 7.58
N VAL A 314 -11.86 1.96 8.48
CA VAL A 314 -11.46 1.59 9.85
C VAL A 314 -12.65 1.11 10.66
N GLU A 315 -13.80 1.77 10.54
CA GLU A 315 -15.05 1.38 11.19
C GLU A 315 -15.49 -0.03 10.74
N ASN A 316 -15.52 -0.30 9.44
CA ASN A 316 -15.84 -1.60 8.88
C ASN A 316 -14.84 -2.68 9.33
N ALA A 317 -13.54 -2.36 9.35
CA ALA A 317 -12.52 -3.31 9.79
C ALA A 317 -12.69 -3.70 11.26
N LYS A 318 -13.02 -2.74 12.13
CA LYS A 318 -13.31 -3.02 13.55
C LYS A 318 -14.57 -3.88 13.70
N ALA A 319 -15.65 -3.52 13.01
CA ALA A 319 -16.90 -4.27 13.05
C ALA A 319 -16.72 -5.72 12.56
N LEU A 320 -15.98 -5.92 11.45
CA LEU A 320 -15.66 -7.24 10.95
C LEU A 320 -14.79 -8.03 11.94
N ALA A 321 -13.77 -7.39 12.52
CA ALA A 321 -12.92 -8.03 13.52
C ALA A 321 -13.70 -8.47 14.77
N ASP A 322 -14.63 -7.65 15.24
CA ASP A 322 -15.47 -7.98 16.39
C ASP A 322 -16.43 -9.13 16.07
N GLY A 323 -17.11 -9.12 14.91
CA GLY A 323 -17.95 -10.23 14.46
C GLY A 323 -17.17 -11.54 14.31
N LEU A 324 -15.95 -11.49 13.76
CA LEU A 324 -15.08 -12.66 13.67
C LEU A 324 -14.71 -13.23 15.07
N LYS A 325 -14.43 -12.37 16.06
CA LYS A 325 -14.16 -12.82 17.43
C LYS A 325 -15.39 -13.47 18.08
N GLU A 326 -16.57 -12.89 17.89
CA GLU A 326 -17.84 -13.48 18.37
C GLU A 326 -18.07 -14.89 17.80
N HIS A 327 -17.63 -15.15 16.57
CA HIS A 327 -17.65 -16.46 15.93
C HIS A 327 -16.45 -17.35 16.27
N GLY A 328 -15.61 -16.97 17.25
CA GLY A 328 -14.53 -17.81 17.77
C GLY A 328 -13.22 -17.75 16.97
N PHE A 329 -13.10 -16.84 16.00
CA PHE A 329 -11.82 -16.64 15.32
C PHE A 329 -10.79 -15.98 16.24
N LYS A 330 -9.56 -16.47 16.20
CA LYS A 330 -8.43 -15.89 16.93
C LYS A 330 -7.67 -14.91 16.04
N LEU A 331 -7.78 -13.64 16.35
CA LEU A 331 -7.13 -12.56 15.60
C LEU A 331 -5.75 -12.27 16.18
N ILE A 332 -4.76 -12.11 15.31
CA ILE A 332 -3.45 -11.61 15.71
C ILE A 332 -3.60 -10.15 16.17
N GLY A 333 -2.95 -9.79 17.29
CA GLY A 333 -3.11 -8.47 17.92
C GLY A 333 -4.49 -8.20 18.53
N ASN A 334 -5.34 -9.24 18.69
CA ASN A 334 -6.69 -9.19 19.25
C ASN A 334 -7.66 -8.20 18.58
N GLY A 335 -7.40 -7.87 17.31
CA GLY A 335 -8.25 -6.96 16.53
C GLY A 335 -7.46 -6.13 15.53
N THR A 336 -7.97 -4.93 15.20
CA THR A 336 -7.31 -4.02 14.27
C THR A 336 -7.49 -2.55 14.64
N GLU A 337 -6.48 -1.73 14.34
CA GLU A 337 -6.51 -0.27 14.44
C GLU A 337 -6.52 0.40 13.06
N ASN A 338 -6.46 -0.41 11.99
CA ASN A 338 -6.43 0.07 10.60
C ASN A 338 -7.45 -0.70 9.72
N HIS A 339 -7.12 -0.97 8.46
CA HIS A 339 -7.99 -1.64 7.49
C HIS A 339 -7.80 -3.15 7.39
N LEU A 340 -6.81 -3.70 8.10
CA LEU A 340 -6.29 -5.05 7.90
C LEU A 340 -6.59 -5.93 9.11
N ILE A 341 -6.97 -7.18 8.87
CA ILE A 341 -7.21 -8.22 9.88
C ILE A 341 -6.37 -9.44 9.51
N LEU A 342 -5.71 -10.02 10.50
CA LEU A 342 -4.94 -11.27 10.37
C LEU A 342 -5.50 -12.31 11.34
N ILE A 343 -5.91 -13.46 10.82
CA ILE A 343 -6.58 -14.52 11.58
C ILE A 343 -5.64 -15.73 11.66
N ASN A 344 -5.48 -16.29 12.85
CA ASN A 344 -4.91 -17.63 13.03
C ASN A 344 -6.02 -18.67 12.92
N VAL A 345 -6.20 -19.27 11.73
CA VAL A 345 -7.28 -20.25 11.49
C VAL A 345 -6.98 -21.63 12.02
N ILE A 346 -5.69 -21.99 12.21
CA ILE A 346 -5.29 -23.23 12.89
C ILE A 346 -5.83 -23.23 14.32
N ASP A 347 -5.55 -22.20 15.08
CA ASP A 347 -5.98 -22.12 16.50
C ASP A 347 -7.47 -21.83 16.64
N SER A 348 -8.13 -21.34 15.57
CA SER A 348 -9.57 -21.07 15.57
C SER A 348 -10.40 -22.34 15.27
N TYR A 349 -10.10 -23.01 14.18
CA TYR A 349 -10.93 -24.11 13.63
C TYR A 349 -10.13 -25.38 13.28
N GLY A 350 -8.83 -25.42 13.49
CA GLY A 350 -7.98 -26.58 13.17
C GLY A 350 -7.70 -26.77 11.67
N ILE A 351 -7.93 -25.74 10.86
CA ILE A 351 -7.76 -25.76 9.40
C ILE A 351 -6.61 -24.81 8.99
N ASP A 352 -5.91 -25.12 7.90
CA ASP A 352 -4.85 -24.25 7.41
C ASP A 352 -5.41 -23.10 6.55
N GLY A 353 -4.61 -22.01 6.46
CA GLY A 353 -5.02 -20.82 5.74
C GLY A 353 -5.31 -21.06 4.26
N LYS A 354 -4.61 -21.97 3.60
CA LYS A 354 -4.80 -22.25 2.18
C LYS A 354 -6.11 -23.02 1.88
N THR A 355 -6.46 -23.94 2.76
CA THR A 355 -7.75 -24.65 2.70
C THR A 355 -8.90 -23.67 2.89
N PHE A 356 -8.78 -22.77 3.86
CA PHE A 356 -9.80 -21.76 4.14
C PHE A 356 -9.94 -20.73 3.02
N GLU A 357 -8.83 -20.18 2.51
CA GLU A 357 -8.78 -19.27 1.36
C GLU A 357 -9.55 -19.86 0.16
N ARG A 358 -9.25 -21.13 -0.21
CA ARG A 358 -9.90 -21.79 -1.36
C ARG A 358 -11.40 -22.00 -1.16
N ALA A 359 -11.82 -22.26 0.05
CA ALA A 359 -13.25 -22.45 0.34
C ALA A 359 -14.00 -21.11 0.31
N LEU A 360 -13.41 -20.03 0.82
CA LEU A 360 -13.97 -18.69 0.74
C LEU A 360 -14.04 -18.18 -0.71
N ASP A 361 -13.02 -18.45 -1.52
CA ASP A 361 -13.03 -18.09 -2.95
C ASP A 361 -14.18 -18.76 -3.70
N LYS A 362 -14.53 -20.01 -3.36
CA LYS A 362 -15.70 -20.72 -3.95
C LYS A 362 -17.00 -19.98 -3.67
N ILE A 363 -17.18 -19.42 -2.51
CA ILE A 363 -18.39 -18.63 -2.18
C ILE A 363 -18.31 -17.18 -2.65
N GLY A 364 -17.18 -16.75 -3.25
CA GLY A 364 -16.99 -15.40 -3.78
C GLY A 364 -16.50 -14.37 -2.76
N LEU A 365 -15.93 -14.82 -1.64
CA LEU A 365 -15.16 -13.99 -0.71
C LEU A 365 -13.67 -14.17 -1.01
N THR A 366 -13.06 -13.20 -1.67
CA THR A 366 -11.66 -13.27 -2.08
C THR A 366 -10.76 -12.63 -1.03
N LEU A 367 -9.85 -13.43 -0.45
CA LEU A 367 -8.82 -13.00 0.49
C LEU A 367 -7.53 -13.80 0.26
N ASN A 368 -6.49 -13.64 1.07
CA ASN A 368 -5.26 -14.41 0.88
C ASN A 368 -4.81 -15.19 2.14
N ALA A 369 -4.31 -16.40 1.92
CA ALA A 369 -3.57 -17.13 2.92
C ALA A 369 -2.30 -16.36 3.30
N ASN A 370 -1.94 -16.33 4.58
CA ASN A 370 -0.84 -15.53 5.12
C ASN A 370 -0.21 -16.19 6.34
N SER A 371 1.12 -16.15 6.41
CA SER A 371 1.81 -16.55 7.63
C SER A 371 1.45 -15.60 8.78
N ILE A 372 1.46 -16.13 9.99
CA ILE A 372 1.32 -15.36 11.22
C ILE A 372 2.69 -15.18 11.88
N PRO A 373 2.89 -14.23 12.80
CA PRO A 373 4.13 -14.11 13.54
C PRO A 373 4.55 -15.44 14.17
N ASN A 374 5.82 -15.82 13.96
CA ASN A 374 6.37 -17.11 14.36
C ASN A 374 5.62 -18.35 13.84
N ASP A 375 5.05 -18.27 12.66
CA ASP A 375 4.38 -19.40 12.02
C ASP A 375 5.37 -20.58 11.86
N THR A 376 5.00 -21.72 12.41
CA THR A 376 5.80 -22.95 12.32
C THR A 376 5.54 -23.73 11.04
N ARG A 377 4.57 -23.32 10.25
CA ARG A 377 4.18 -23.96 8.99
C ARG A 377 4.91 -23.36 7.80
N LYS A 378 4.90 -24.09 6.68
CA LYS A 378 5.53 -23.61 5.44
C LYS A 378 4.72 -22.44 4.83
N PRO A 379 5.39 -21.50 4.13
CA PRO A 379 4.72 -20.36 3.50
C PRO A 379 3.60 -20.73 2.50
N PHE A 380 3.63 -21.94 1.93
CA PHE A 380 2.61 -22.42 0.99
C PHE A 380 1.36 -23.00 1.67
N GLU A 381 1.45 -23.31 2.96
CA GLU A 381 0.38 -23.82 3.80
C GLU A 381 0.38 -23.08 5.14
N PRO A 382 0.22 -21.76 5.14
CA PRO A 382 0.36 -20.95 6.35
C PRO A 382 -0.79 -21.19 7.32
N SER A 383 -0.57 -20.81 8.58
CA SER A 383 -1.56 -20.96 9.64
C SER A 383 -2.70 -19.94 9.58
N GLY A 384 -2.54 -18.87 8.81
CA GLY A 384 -3.48 -17.76 8.83
C GLY A 384 -4.04 -17.36 7.48
N VAL A 385 -5.00 -16.44 7.54
CA VAL A 385 -5.52 -15.68 6.41
C VAL A 385 -5.50 -14.19 6.73
N ARG A 386 -5.25 -13.36 5.71
CA ARG A 386 -5.25 -11.90 5.79
C ARG A 386 -6.41 -11.35 4.96
N LEU A 387 -7.17 -10.42 5.54
CA LEU A 387 -8.28 -9.75 4.89
C LEU A 387 -8.34 -8.28 5.29
N GLY A 388 -9.16 -7.50 4.58
CA GLY A 388 -9.33 -6.08 4.83
C GLY A 388 -10.56 -5.51 4.14
N THR A 389 -10.86 -4.24 4.43
CA THR A 389 -12.13 -3.60 4.10
C THR A 389 -12.08 -2.52 3.01
N PRO A 390 -10.93 -2.14 2.40
CA PRO A 390 -10.90 -1.01 1.46
C PRO A 390 -11.83 -1.18 0.26
N ALA A 391 -11.76 -2.33 -0.44
CA ALA A 391 -12.52 -2.58 -1.66
C ALA A 391 -14.03 -2.64 -1.41
N ILE A 392 -14.47 -3.34 -0.37
CA ILE A 392 -15.90 -3.42 -0.01
C ILE A 392 -16.45 -2.08 0.47
N THR A 393 -15.65 -1.28 1.20
CA THR A 393 -16.01 0.08 1.61
C THR A 393 -16.14 1.00 0.40
N THR A 394 -15.27 0.88 -0.60
CA THR A 394 -15.37 1.63 -1.87
C THR A 394 -16.68 1.35 -2.60
N ARG A 395 -17.20 0.12 -2.54
CA ARG A 395 -18.51 -0.24 -3.11
C ARG A 395 -19.68 0.34 -2.33
N GLY A 396 -19.48 0.67 -1.05
CA GLY A 396 -20.49 1.27 -0.17
C GLY A 396 -21.04 0.33 0.90
N LEU A 397 -20.42 -0.86 1.11
CA LEU A 397 -20.77 -1.73 2.21
C LEU A 397 -20.43 -1.04 3.54
N GLY A 398 -21.27 -1.25 4.55
CA GLY A 398 -21.14 -0.68 5.89
C GLY A 398 -21.09 -1.74 6.98
N VAL A 399 -21.20 -1.31 8.23
CA VAL A 399 -21.10 -2.16 9.43
C VAL A 399 -22.10 -3.32 9.42
N ALA A 400 -23.31 -3.12 8.88
CA ALA A 400 -24.33 -4.16 8.82
C ALA A 400 -23.89 -5.37 7.98
N GLU A 401 -23.22 -5.10 6.84
CA GLU A 401 -22.73 -6.14 5.95
C GLU A 401 -21.50 -6.87 6.54
N MET A 402 -20.75 -6.22 7.45
CA MET A 402 -19.60 -6.84 8.12
C MET A 402 -20.00 -8.04 8.99
N ALA A 403 -21.14 -7.95 9.69
CA ALA A 403 -21.68 -9.06 10.46
C ALA A 403 -22.05 -10.26 9.56
N GLN A 404 -22.64 -10.01 8.38
CA GLN A 404 -22.98 -11.06 7.43
C GLN A 404 -21.73 -11.71 6.83
N ILE A 405 -20.69 -10.94 6.52
CA ILE A 405 -19.41 -11.47 6.05
C ILE A 405 -18.78 -12.37 7.12
N ALA A 406 -18.79 -11.97 8.39
CA ALA A 406 -18.27 -12.76 9.49
C ALA A 406 -19.04 -14.08 9.66
N ASP A 407 -20.37 -14.08 9.50
CA ASP A 407 -21.23 -15.27 9.54
C ASP A 407 -20.89 -16.25 8.39
N TRP A 408 -20.72 -15.77 7.16
CA TRP A 408 -20.31 -16.61 6.04
C TRP A 408 -18.90 -17.20 6.24
N MET A 409 -17.97 -16.42 6.78
CA MET A 409 -16.64 -16.91 7.10
C MET A 409 -16.68 -18.01 8.15
N GLN A 410 -17.49 -17.86 9.20
CA GLN A 410 -17.68 -18.90 10.22
C GLN A 410 -18.25 -20.19 9.61
N LYS A 411 -19.36 -20.09 8.87
CA LYS A 411 -20.00 -21.27 8.23
C LYS A 411 -19.03 -21.98 7.28
N THR A 412 -18.25 -21.22 6.52
CA THR A 412 -17.22 -21.79 5.62
C THR A 412 -16.12 -22.50 6.42
N ALA A 413 -15.67 -21.94 7.54
CA ALA A 413 -14.68 -22.58 8.40
C ALA A 413 -15.23 -23.89 9.00
N GLU A 414 -16.51 -23.93 9.38
CA GLU A 414 -17.19 -25.14 9.87
C GLU A 414 -17.31 -26.23 8.79
N VAL A 415 -17.58 -25.85 7.52
CA VAL A 415 -17.52 -26.78 6.38
C VAL A 415 -16.12 -27.36 6.23
N CYS A 416 -15.09 -26.53 6.25
CA CYS A 416 -13.69 -26.98 6.16
C CYS A 416 -13.28 -27.89 7.31
N ALA A 417 -13.82 -27.67 8.50
CA ALA A 417 -13.59 -28.49 9.69
C ALA A 417 -14.48 -29.77 9.75
N GLY A 418 -15.27 -30.03 8.72
CA GLY A 418 -16.16 -31.22 8.65
C GLY A 418 -17.37 -31.16 9.59
N LYS A 419 -17.77 -29.97 10.05
CA LYS A 419 -18.93 -29.76 10.94
C LYS A 419 -20.21 -29.42 10.19
N ARG A 420 -20.12 -29.14 8.87
CA ARG A 420 -21.24 -28.80 7.96
C ARG A 420 -21.06 -29.47 6.61
N GLU A 421 -22.15 -29.54 5.87
CA GLU A 421 -22.19 -30.13 4.53
C GLU A 421 -21.50 -29.21 3.49
N THR A 422 -20.72 -29.80 2.59
CA THR A 422 -20.04 -29.04 1.52
C THR A 422 -21.04 -28.38 0.55
N ALA A 423 -22.23 -28.92 0.39
CA ALA A 423 -23.29 -28.35 -0.44
C ALA A 423 -23.78 -26.97 0.05
N GLU A 424 -23.54 -26.59 1.32
CA GLU A 424 -23.88 -25.28 1.84
C GLU A 424 -23.05 -24.16 1.19
N LEU A 425 -21.87 -24.47 0.63
CA LEU A 425 -21.04 -23.48 -0.09
C LEU A 425 -21.76 -22.93 -1.32
N ASP A 426 -22.53 -23.73 -2.04
CA ASP A 426 -23.27 -23.29 -3.23
C ASP A 426 -24.38 -22.30 -2.86
N ALA A 427 -25.09 -22.55 -1.75
CA ALA A 427 -26.10 -21.62 -1.24
C ALA A 427 -25.49 -20.29 -0.80
N MET A 428 -24.37 -20.34 -0.04
CA MET A 428 -23.66 -19.14 0.38
C MET A 428 -23.10 -18.36 -0.83
N ARG A 429 -22.69 -19.04 -1.91
CA ARG A 429 -22.26 -18.37 -3.13
C ARG A 429 -23.34 -17.47 -3.72
N GLU A 430 -24.59 -17.92 -3.78
CA GLU A 430 -25.69 -17.11 -4.28
C GLU A 430 -26.02 -15.96 -3.33
N GLU A 431 -25.98 -16.17 -2.02
CA GLU A 431 -26.19 -15.09 -1.03
C GLU A 431 -25.12 -13.99 -1.16
N VAL A 432 -23.83 -14.36 -1.30
CA VAL A 432 -22.71 -13.43 -1.53
C VAL A 432 -22.93 -12.66 -2.83
N ARG A 433 -23.31 -13.37 -3.91
CA ARG A 433 -23.58 -12.76 -5.21
C ARG A 433 -24.73 -11.75 -5.14
N GLU A 434 -25.83 -12.11 -4.49
CA GLU A 434 -26.98 -11.21 -4.31
C GLU A 434 -26.59 -9.96 -3.51
N LEU A 435 -25.81 -10.12 -2.45
CA LEU A 435 -25.29 -8.96 -1.70
C LEU A 435 -24.38 -8.10 -2.59
N ALA A 436 -23.42 -8.71 -3.27
CA ALA A 436 -22.44 -8.01 -4.10
C ALA A 436 -23.12 -7.15 -5.19
N LEU A 437 -24.15 -7.66 -5.84
CA LEU A 437 -24.88 -6.94 -6.90
C LEU A 437 -25.70 -5.75 -6.40
N ARG A 438 -26.03 -5.67 -5.11
CA ARG A 438 -26.66 -4.47 -4.52
C ARG A 438 -25.70 -3.29 -4.39
N PHE A 439 -24.40 -3.56 -4.45
CA PHE A 439 -23.33 -2.58 -4.30
C PHE A 439 -22.43 -2.56 -5.56
N PRO A 440 -22.87 -1.92 -6.66
CA PRO A 440 -22.14 -1.94 -7.93
C PRO A 440 -20.74 -1.33 -7.82
N LEU A 441 -19.84 -1.71 -8.75
CA LEU A 441 -18.50 -1.17 -8.85
C LEU A 441 -18.53 0.33 -9.15
N PRO A 442 -17.53 1.14 -8.72
CA PRO A 442 -17.47 2.57 -9.04
C PRO A 442 -17.47 2.86 -10.55
N SER A 443 -16.84 1.99 -11.35
CA SER A 443 -16.81 2.10 -12.80
C SER A 443 -18.14 1.83 -13.51
N GLU A 444 -19.15 1.35 -12.77
CA GLU A 444 -20.51 1.07 -13.27
C GLU A 444 -21.52 2.13 -12.85
N LYS A 445 -21.12 3.05 -11.99
CA LYS A 445 -21.89 4.21 -11.55
C LYS A 445 -21.59 5.39 -12.47
#